data_7c2ec90b418f537f3d1136289c021a87
#
_entry.id   7c2ec90b418f537f3d1136289c021a87
#
_cell.length_a   1.000
_cell.length_b   1.000
_cell.length_c   1.000
_cell.angle_alpha   90.00
_cell.angle_beta   90.00
_cell.angle_gamma   90.00
#
_symmetry.space_group_name_H-M   'P 1'
#
loop_
_entity.id
_entity.type
_entity.pdbx_description
1 polymer ?
#
loop_
_entity_poly.entity_id
_entity_poly.type
_entity_poly.pdbx_seq_one_letter_code
_entity_poly.pdbx_strand_id
1 'polypeptide(L)'
;MKLLTFAIPSYNSQDYMEHCILSLLPGGDDVEILIVDDGSKDRTAEIADEYERKYPGIVRAIHQENGGHGEAVNAGIRNATGLFFKVVDSDDWVDYEAYMKILKKLRELAGGDTVLDMFIANYVYEKEGVRHKKIMRYSSLPQDKIFTWNEAGRFHKGQYILMHSVIYRTQLLRECGLELPKHTFYVDNIYVYKPLPSVKHMYYMDVDFYRYFIGRDDQSVNERVMIGRIDQQIKVNKIMIDEFDLWKIQNPKLRHYMFNYLEIITVISTIMLIRSGTEENLEKKRELWKYIKDHDIRLFHHLRNGIMGNAMNLPGRGGRKISVAAYKLSQKIVGFN
;
A
#
# COMPACT_ATOMS: atom_id res chain seq x y z
N MET A 1 18.29 8.43 18.97
CA MET A 1 17.67 8.34 17.62
C MET A 1 16.72 7.16 17.65
N LYS A 2 15.49 7.35 17.24
CA LYS A 2 14.47 6.27 17.15
C LYS A 2 14.83 5.30 16.02
N LEU A 3 14.57 4.02 16.24
CA LEU A 3 14.82 2.98 15.24
C LEU A 3 13.70 2.98 14.19
N LEU A 4 12.43 3.04 14.62
CA LEU A 4 11.28 2.95 13.75
C LEU A 4 10.23 4.00 14.12
N THR A 5 9.79 4.78 13.13
CA THR A 5 8.62 5.64 13.25
C THR A 5 7.40 4.94 12.65
N PHE A 6 6.35 4.82 13.44
CA PHE A 6 5.02 4.50 12.94
C PHE A 6 4.24 5.79 12.69
N ALA A 7 3.61 5.91 11.54
CA ALA A 7 2.62 6.94 11.29
C ALA A 7 1.23 6.30 11.26
N ILE A 8 0.31 6.86 12.04
CA ILE A 8 -1.09 6.44 12.12
C ILE A 8 -1.96 7.56 11.52
N PRO A 9 -2.26 7.51 10.21
CA PRO A 9 -3.25 8.42 9.61
C PRO A 9 -4.61 8.21 10.27
N SER A 10 -5.17 9.25 10.88
CA SER A 10 -6.40 9.15 11.66
C SER A 10 -7.40 10.21 11.22
N TYR A 11 -8.61 9.79 10.85
CA TYR A 11 -9.74 10.68 10.56
C TYR A 11 -11.03 10.06 11.03
N ASN A 12 -11.67 10.68 12.04
CA ASN A 12 -12.87 10.15 12.71
C ASN A 12 -12.67 8.68 13.15
N SER A 13 -11.62 8.44 13.92
CA SER A 13 -11.10 7.11 14.27
C SER A 13 -11.31 6.74 15.74
N GLN A 14 -12.10 7.51 16.48
CA GLN A 14 -12.29 7.37 17.94
C GLN A 14 -12.65 5.94 18.38
N ASP A 15 -13.38 5.19 17.54
CA ASP A 15 -13.93 3.89 17.92
C ASP A 15 -12.92 2.73 17.80
N TYR A 16 -11.76 2.94 17.15
CA TYR A 16 -10.82 1.85 16.87
C TYR A 16 -9.34 2.20 17.01
N MET A 17 -8.94 3.49 16.98
CA MET A 17 -7.54 3.89 16.98
C MET A 17 -6.75 3.46 18.23
N GLU A 18 -7.41 3.30 19.38
CA GLU A 18 -6.74 2.87 20.61
C GLU A 18 -6.13 1.47 20.46
N HIS A 19 -6.82 0.54 19.78
CA HIS A 19 -6.30 -0.79 19.53
C HIS A 19 -5.02 -0.75 18.69
N CYS A 20 -4.99 0.09 17.65
CA CYS A 20 -3.80 0.36 16.86
C CYS A 20 -2.66 0.86 17.74
N ILE A 21 -2.87 1.95 18.47
CA ILE A 21 -1.85 2.59 19.33
C ILE A 21 -1.28 1.59 20.35
N LEU A 22 -2.16 0.87 21.06
CA LEU A 22 -1.75 -0.10 22.08
C LEU A 22 -0.90 -1.23 21.50
N SER A 23 -1.14 -1.65 20.24
CA SER A 23 -0.34 -2.67 19.59
C SER A 23 1.09 -2.22 19.28
N LEU A 24 1.34 -0.91 19.16
CA LEU A 24 2.64 -0.32 18.81
C LEU A 24 3.48 0.07 20.04
N LEU A 25 2.84 0.35 21.17
CA LEU A 25 3.52 0.78 22.42
C LEU A 25 4.60 -0.20 22.94
N PRO A 26 4.46 -1.53 22.75
CA PRO A 26 5.49 -2.47 23.19
C PRO A 26 6.91 -2.22 22.63
N GLY A 27 7.04 -1.43 21.56
CA GLY A 27 8.34 -1.01 21.02
C GLY A 27 9.15 -0.09 21.94
N GLY A 28 8.50 0.54 22.91
CA GLY A 28 9.16 1.37 23.93
C GLY A 28 10.01 2.49 23.32
N ASP A 29 11.21 2.70 23.88
CA ASP A 29 12.11 3.79 23.48
C ASP A 29 12.70 3.65 22.07
N ASP A 30 12.64 2.47 21.47
CA ASP A 30 13.12 2.25 20.10
C ASP A 30 12.18 2.88 19.05
N VAL A 31 10.93 3.15 19.42
CA VAL A 31 9.94 3.61 18.44
C VAL A 31 9.44 5.01 18.73
N GLU A 32 8.95 5.63 17.67
CA GLU A 32 8.14 6.84 17.66
C GLU A 32 6.79 6.51 17.01
N ILE A 33 5.72 6.93 17.62
CA ILE A 33 4.36 6.74 17.12
C ILE A 33 3.77 8.12 16.85
N LEU A 34 3.62 8.46 15.58
CA LEU A 34 3.02 9.70 15.12
C LEU A 34 1.55 9.47 14.82
N ILE A 35 0.66 9.96 15.68
CA ILE A 35 -0.77 9.97 15.43
C ILE A 35 -1.07 11.24 14.64
N VAL A 36 -1.42 11.07 13.35
CA VAL A 36 -1.70 12.21 12.47
C VAL A 36 -3.22 12.36 12.35
N ASP A 37 -3.77 13.26 13.15
CA ASP A 37 -5.17 13.63 13.07
C ASP A 37 -5.40 14.57 11.88
N ASP A 38 -6.11 14.08 10.88
CA ASP A 38 -6.41 14.76 9.62
C ASP A 38 -7.70 15.59 9.70
N GLY A 39 -7.84 16.40 10.76
CA GLY A 39 -8.96 17.31 10.97
C GLY A 39 -10.26 16.60 11.33
N SER A 40 -10.19 15.66 12.26
CA SER A 40 -11.33 14.89 12.77
C SER A 40 -12.35 15.79 13.47
N LYS A 41 -13.61 15.33 13.50
CA LYS A 41 -14.74 16.01 14.15
C LYS A 41 -15.29 15.24 15.35
N ASP A 42 -14.73 14.08 15.61
CA ASP A 42 -15.00 13.23 16.76
C ASP A 42 -13.88 13.38 17.83
N ARG A 43 -13.77 12.45 18.76
CA ARG A 43 -12.77 12.49 19.82
C ARG A 43 -11.37 12.03 19.41
N THR A 44 -11.10 11.81 18.10
CA THR A 44 -9.80 11.35 17.61
C THR A 44 -8.64 12.25 18.08
N ALA A 45 -8.80 13.58 17.95
CA ALA A 45 -7.79 14.54 18.39
C ALA A 45 -7.53 14.47 19.91
N GLU A 46 -8.60 14.39 20.72
CA GLU A 46 -8.50 14.28 22.19
C GLU A 46 -7.75 13.00 22.59
N ILE A 47 -8.07 11.86 21.95
CA ILE A 47 -7.40 10.59 22.19
C ILE A 47 -5.90 10.68 21.82
N ALA A 48 -5.56 11.29 20.69
CA ALA A 48 -4.18 11.49 20.28
C ALA A 48 -3.38 12.29 21.34
N ASP A 49 -3.94 13.39 21.84
CA ASP A 49 -3.34 14.22 22.90
C ASP A 49 -3.22 13.49 24.24
N GLU A 50 -4.20 12.64 24.56
CA GLU A 50 -4.15 11.81 25.77
C GLU A 50 -2.99 10.81 25.72
N TYR A 51 -2.78 10.15 24.58
CA TYR A 51 -1.68 9.21 24.40
C TYR A 51 -0.33 9.91 24.35
N GLU A 52 -0.20 11.08 23.75
CA GLU A 52 1.04 11.87 23.78
C GLU A 52 1.42 12.25 25.23
N ARG A 53 0.46 12.71 26.04
CA ARG A 53 0.69 13.04 27.45
C ARG A 53 1.05 11.83 28.30
N LYS A 54 0.46 10.66 28.00
CA LYS A 54 0.67 9.42 28.73
C LYS A 54 2.01 8.74 28.40
N TYR A 55 2.48 8.89 27.14
CA TYR A 55 3.70 8.26 26.65
C TYR A 55 4.65 9.28 26.01
N PRO A 56 5.13 10.26 26.83
CA PRO A 56 6.02 11.30 26.32
C PRO A 56 7.31 10.70 25.75
N GLY A 57 7.74 11.20 24.60
CA GLY A 57 8.93 10.70 23.89
C GLY A 57 8.70 9.41 23.08
N ILE A 58 7.53 8.78 23.18
CA ILE A 58 7.15 7.63 22.35
C ILE A 58 6.02 8.03 21.40
N VAL A 59 4.94 8.61 21.92
CA VAL A 59 3.78 9.07 21.12
C VAL A 59 3.86 10.58 20.91
N ARG A 60 3.48 11.02 19.72
CA ARG A 60 3.34 12.42 19.36
C ARG A 60 2.10 12.62 18.49
N ALA A 61 1.24 13.55 18.88
CA ALA A 61 0.09 13.97 18.13
C ALA A 61 0.48 15.05 17.10
N ILE A 62 -0.07 14.95 15.90
CA ILE A 62 0.07 15.93 14.83
C ILE A 62 -1.33 16.25 14.33
N HIS A 63 -1.77 17.51 14.47
CA HIS A 63 -3.07 17.96 13.99
C HIS A 63 -2.89 18.77 12.72
N GLN A 64 -3.72 18.51 11.72
CA GLN A 64 -3.70 19.23 10.45
C GLN A 64 -5.12 19.46 9.93
N GLU A 65 -5.26 20.42 9.00
CA GLU A 65 -6.48 20.51 8.20
C GLU A 65 -6.63 19.26 7.35
N ASN A 66 -7.88 18.79 7.16
CA ASN A 66 -8.13 17.59 6.38
C ASN A 66 -7.52 17.69 4.98
N GLY A 67 -6.56 16.83 4.71
CA GLY A 67 -5.89 16.66 3.42
C GLY A 67 -6.11 15.28 2.83
N GLY A 68 -6.78 14.39 3.56
CA GLY A 68 -6.98 12.98 3.22
C GLY A 68 -5.80 12.12 3.62
N HIS A 69 -6.00 10.79 3.57
CA HIS A 69 -5.04 9.77 4.01
C HIS A 69 -3.62 10.02 3.48
N GLY A 70 -3.46 10.37 2.20
CA GLY A 70 -2.15 10.62 1.60
C GLY A 70 -1.40 11.78 2.28
N GLU A 71 -2.09 12.89 2.59
CA GLU A 71 -1.46 14.02 3.26
C GLU A 71 -1.10 13.71 4.71
N ALA A 72 -1.90 12.89 5.38
CA ALA A 72 -1.56 12.43 6.73
C ALA A 72 -0.29 11.54 6.71
N VAL A 73 -0.14 10.67 5.70
CA VAL A 73 1.11 9.90 5.51
C VAL A 73 2.28 10.83 5.19
N ASN A 74 2.11 11.84 4.31
CA ASN A 74 3.14 12.84 4.01
C ASN A 74 3.59 13.58 5.28
N ALA A 75 2.64 14.00 6.13
CA ALA A 75 2.94 14.62 7.41
C ALA A 75 3.74 13.68 8.32
N GLY A 76 3.37 12.40 8.36
CA GLY A 76 4.15 11.36 9.04
C GLY A 76 5.60 11.29 8.56
N ILE A 77 5.84 11.23 7.24
CA ILE A 77 7.18 11.18 6.65
C ILE A 77 8.00 12.45 6.97
N ARG A 78 7.37 13.63 6.88
CA ARG A 78 8.05 14.91 7.20
C ARG A 78 8.49 14.98 8.66
N ASN A 79 7.67 14.47 9.58
CA ASN A 79 7.89 14.55 11.02
C ASN A 79 8.65 13.35 11.62
N ALA A 80 8.85 12.26 10.87
CA ALA A 80 9.52 11.06 11.34
C ALA A 80 10.96 11.32 11.78
N THR A 81 11.34 10.79 12.95
CA THR A 81 12.72 10.87 13.48
C THR A 81 13.41 9.50 13.49
N GLY A 82 12.68 8.42 13.27
CA GLY A 82 13.19 7.07 13.19
C GLY A 82 13.99 6.80 11.92
N LEU A 83 14.95 5.90 12.04
CA LEU A 83 15.76 5.43 10.90
C LEU A 83 14.85 4.77 9.84
N PHE A 84 13.84 4.04 10.29
CA PHE A 84 12.84 3.39 9.45
C PHE A 84 11.46 4.00 9.67
N PHE A 85 10.59 3.83 8.68
CA PHE A 85 9.24 4.39 8.66
C PHE A 85 8.23 3.33 8.22
N LYS A 86 7.11 3.27 8.92
CA LYS A 86 5.96 2.42 8.58
C LYS A 86 4.65 3.15 8.79
N VAL A 87 3.74 2.99 7.84
CA VAL A 87 2.33 3.39 7.99
C VAL A 87 1.55 2.23 8.63
N VAL A 88 0.72 2.55 9.61
CA VAL A 88 -0.29 1.64 10.16
C VAL A 88 -1.62 2.40 10.16
N ASP A 89 -2.61 1.88 9.44
CA ASP A 89 -3.93 2.50 9.38
C ASP A 89 -4.60 2.42 10.76
N SER A 90 -5.38 3.43 11.12
CA SER A 90 -5.92 3.58 12.48
C SER A 90 -6.92 2.50 12.89
N ASP A 91 -7.44 1.71 11.92
CA ASP A 91 -8.32 0.56 12.14
C ASP A 91 -7.59 -0.79 12.09
N ASP A 92 -6.26 -0.78 11.92
CA ASP A 92 -5.41 -1.95 11.86
C ASP A 92 -4.49 -2.06 13.10
N TRP A 93 -3.76 -3.16 13.24
CA TRP A 93 -2.80 -3.36 14.33
C TRP A 93 -1.63 -4.26 13.93
N VAL A 94 -0.69 -4.48 14.84
CA VAL A 94 0.44 -5.37 14.62
C VAL A 94 0.45 -6.54 15.61
N ASP A 95 0.97 -7.68 15.16
CA ASP A 95 1.18 -8.85 16.00
C ASP A 95 2.41 -8.64 16.91
N TYR A 96 2.24 -8.85 18.21
CA TYR A 96 3.29 -8.60 19.20
C TYR A 96 4.56 -9.43 18.96
N GLU A 97 4.43 -10.73 18.75
CA GLU A 97 5.60 -11.64 18.59
C GLU A 97 6.39 -11.33 17.31
N ALA A 98 5.65 -11.08 16.20
CA ALA A 98 6.26 -10.68 14.95
C ALA A 98 6.94 -9.31 15.08
N TYR A 99 6.29 -8.36 15.78
CA TYR A 99 6.80 -7.02 16.03
C TYR A 99 8.13 -7.04 16.77
N MET A 100 8.23 -7.78 17.89
CA MET A 100 9.47 -7.89 18.65
C MET A 100 10.62 -8.51 17.83
N LYS A 101 10.31 -9.52 17.00
CA LYS A 101 11.30 -10.11 16.07
C LYS A 101 11.80 -9.08 15.05
N ILE A 102 10.88 -8.30 14.48
CA ILE A 102 11.20 -7.24 13.49
C ILE A 102 12.06 -6.16 14.13
N LEU A 103 11.71 -5.64 15.32
CA LEU A 103 12.53 -4.62 16.00
C LEU A 103 13.95 -5.12 16.29
N LYS A 104 14.07 -6.35 16.78
CA LYS A 104 15.38 -6.97 16.99
C LYS A 104 16.18 -7.01 15.69
N LYS A 105 15.56 -7.46 14.60
CA LYS A 105 16.23 -7.57 13.30
C LYS A 105 16.59 -6.20 12.70
N LEU A 106 15.70 -5.22 12.77
CA LEU A 106 15.98 -3.86 12.29
C LEU A 106 17.17 -3.23 13.05
N ARG A 107 17.28 -3.49 14.36
CA ARG A 107 18.42 -3.02 15.16
C ARG A 107 19.74 -3.67 14.73
N GLU A 108 19.72 -4.99 14.47
CA GLU A 108 20.89 -5.72 13.94
C GLU A 108 21.31 -5.15 12.57
N LEU A 109 20.34 -4.93 11.66
CA LEU A 109 20.60 -4.42 10.32
C LEU A 109 21.05 -2.96 10.30
N ALA A 110 20.53 -2.14 11.24
CA ALA A 110 20.93 -0.74 11.38
C ALA A 110 22.39 -0.58 11.86
N GLY A 111 22.93 -1.56 12.58
CA GLY A 111 24.33 -1.60 13.01
C GLY A 111 25.29 -2.26 12.01
N GLY A 112 24.79 -2.76 10.88
CA GLY A 112 25.60 -3.43 9.86
C GLY A 112 26.20 -2.48 8.83
N ASP A 113 27.11 -2.99 8.00
CA ASP A 113 27.82 -2.20 6.97
C ASP A 113 26.94 -1.88 5.74
N THR A 114 25.84 -2.61 5.56
CA THR A 114 24.94 -2.44 4.41
C THR A 114 23.70 -1.68 4.81
N VAL A 115 23.48 -0.54 4.13
CA VAL A 115 22.27 0.27 4.35
C VAL A 115 21.06 -0.47 3.80
N LEU A 116 20.10 -0.80 4.68
CA LEU A 116 18.82 -1.38 4.31
C LEU A 116 17.86 -0.27 3.85
N ASP A 117 17.27 -0.45 2.68
CA ASP A 117 16.30 0.49 2.12
C ASP A 117 14.84 0.07 2.37
N MET A 118 14.54 -1.23 2.29
CA MET A 118 13.19 -1.77 2.45
C MET A 118 13.21 -3.09 3.21
N PHE A 119 12.48 -3.14 4.31
CA PHE A 119 12.17 -4.37 5.02
C PHE A 119 10.75 -4.81 4.68
N ILE A 120 10.55 -6.10 4.44
CA ILE A 120 9.26 -6.68 4.05
C ILE A 120 8.87 -7.75 5.06
N ALA A 121 7.60 -7.73 5.49
CA ALA A 121 6.98 -8.77 6.31
C ALA A 121 5.60 -9.12 5.77
N ASN A 122 5.00 -10.20 6.25
CA ASN A 122 3.66 -10.59 5.85
C ASN A 122 2.60 -9.67 6.46
N TYR A 123 1.42 -9.67 5.81
CA TYR A 123 0.20 -9.17 6.44
C TYR A 123 -0.90 -10.23 6.39
N VAL A 124 -1.83 -10.11 7.31
CA VAL A 124 -2.91 -11.05 7.52
C VAL A 124 -4.24 -10.32 7.39
N TYR A 125 -5.13 -10.83 6.56
CA TYR A 125 -6.50 -10.34 6.53
C TYR A 125 -7.24 -10.80 7.79
N GLU A 126 -7.66 -9.83 8.60
CA GLU A 126 -8.47 -10.04 9.79
C GLU A 126 -9.94 -9.76 9.44
N LYS A 127 -10.72 -10.83 9.31
CA LYS A 127 -12.15 -10.73 9.03
C LYS A 127 -12.93 -11.31 10.18
N GLU A 128 -13.88 -10.55 10.69
CA GLU A 128 -14.73 -10.98 11.79
C GLU A 128 -15.52 -12.27 11.43
N GLY A 129 -15.57 -13.22 12.35
CA GLY A 129 -16.28 -14.49 12.15
C GLY A 129 -15.61 -15.51 11.23
N VAL A 130 -14.44 -15.23 10.65
CA VAL A 130 -13.72 -16.16 9.78
C VAL A 130 -12.65 -16.92 10.55
N ARG A 131 -12.75 -18.27 10.59
CA ARG A 131 -11.79 -19.13 11.31
C ARG A 131 -10.42 -19.23 10.63
N HIS A 132 -10.37 -19.19 9.29
CA HIS A 132 -9.13 -19.33 8.54
C HIS A 132 -8.73 -17.97 7.96
N LYS A 133 -7.74 -17.35 8.59
CA LYS A 133 -7.19 -16.07 8.16
C LYS A 133 -6.33 -16.26 6.92
N LYS A 134 -6.44 -15.34 5.97
CA LYS A 134 -5.59 -15.34 4.79
C LYS A 134 -4.33 -14.56 5.08
N ILE A 135 -3.18 -15.21 4.91
CA ILE A 135 -1.86 -14.62 5.08
C ILE A 135 -1.26 -14.34 3.70
N MET A 136 -0.78 -13.13 3.51
CA MET A 136 -0.09 -12.72 2.28
C MET A 136 1.42 -12.81 2.50
N ARG A 137 2.01 -13.88 1.92
CA ARG A 137 3.44 -14.18 1.96
C ARG A 137 4.10 -13.92 0.62
N TYR A 138 5.40 -13.65 0.67
CA TYR A 138 6.21 -13.34 -0.52
C TYR A 138 7.24 -14.44 -0.80
N SER A 139 6.76 -15.64 -1.15
CA SER A 139 7.60 -16.82 -1.41
C SER A 139 8.62 -16.64 -2.56
N SER A 140 8.44 -15.61 -3.39
CA SER A 140 9.38 -15.22 -4.43
C SER A 140 10.58 -14.40 -3.94
N LEU A 141 10.57 -13.98 -2.67
CA LEU A 141 11.66 -13.21 -2.08
C LEU A 141 12.60 -14.11 -1.27
N PRO A 142 13.92 -13.87 -1.31
CA PRO A 142 14.86 -14.49 -0.40
C PRO A 142 14.53 -14.14 1.06
N GLN A 143 14.55 -15.16 1.94
CA GLN A 143 14.24 -15.00 3.36
C GLN A 143 15.50 -14.82 4.19
N ASP A 144 15.39 -14.05 5.27
CA ASP A 144 16.35 -13.90 6.36
C ASP A 144 17.78 -13.52 5.93
N LYS A 145 17.90 -12.81 4.81
CA LYS A 145 19.16 -12.22 4.32
C LYS A 145 18.90 -10.90 3.59
N ILE A 146 19.92 -10.04 3.52
CA ILE A 146 19.90 -8.88 2.65
C ILE A 146 19.99 -9.36 1.20
N PHE A 147 19.18 -8.81 0.33
CA PHE A 147 19.15 -9.11 -1.09
C PHE A 147 18.82 -7.88 -1.94
N THR A 148 19.07 -7.98 -3.22
CA THR A 148 18.77 -6.95 -4.23
C THR A 148 17.69 -7.47 -5.20
N TRP A 149 17.22 -6.61 -6.09
CA TRP A 149 16.31 -7.04 -7.15
C TRP A 149 16.88 -8.17 -8.02
N ASN A 150 18.21 -8.30 -8.14
CA ASN A 150 18.84 -9.39 -8.89
C ASN A 150 18.59 -10.77 -8.31
N GLU A 151 18.30 -10.84 -7.01
CA GLU A 151 18.06 -12.09 -6.29
C GLU A 151 16.57 -12.39 -6.10
N ALA A 152 15.71 -11.37 -6.23
CA ALA A 152 14.26 -11.54 -6.15
C ALA A 152 13.78 -12.53 -7.22
N GLY A 153 12.91 -13.45 -6.83
CA GLY A 153 12.21 -14.35 -7.74
C GLY A 153 11.08 -13.65 -8.49
N ARG A 154 10.42 -14.38 -9.37
CA ARG A 154 9.29 -13.86 -10.13
C ARG A 154 8.02 -13.91 -9.27
N PHE A 155 7.36 -12.78 -9.10
CA PHE A 155 6.06 -12.70 -8.44
C PHE A 155 4.99 -13.42 -9.28
N HIS A 156 4.09 -14.12 -8.62
CA HIS A 156 2.94 -14.71 -9.30
C HIS A 156 2.02 -13.60 -9.85
N LYS A 157 1.31 -13.91 -10.94
CA LYS A 157 0.34 -12.95 -11.50
C LYS A 157 -0.72 -12.57 -10.48
N GLY A 158 -0.92 -11.26 -10.30
CA GLY A 158 -1.83 -10.71 -9.30
C GLY A 158 -1.22 -10.55 -7.90
N GLN A 159 0.03 -10.99 -7.68
CA GLN A 159 0.75 -10.75 -6.44
C GLN A 159 1.63 -9.50 -6.56
N TYR A 160 1.51 -8.61 -5.60
CA TYR A 160 2.33 -7.41 -5.47
C TYR A 160 2.49 -7.03 -4.00
N ILE A 161 3.50 -6.23 -3.71
CA ILE A 161 3.80 -5.75 -2.36
C ILE A 161 2.85 -4.61 -2.04
N LEU A 162 2.16 -4.68 -0.90
CA LEU A 162 1.28 -3.63 -0.39
C LEU A 162 1.95 -2.80 0.70
N MET A 163 1.41 -1.62 0.98
CA MET A 163 1.83 -0.72 2.07
C MET A 163 1.90 -1.44 3.42
N HIS A 164 0.97 -2.35 3.66
CA HIS A 164 0.89 -3.15 4.88
C HIS A 164 2.16 -3.99 5.14
N SER A 165 2.87 -4.40 4.08
CA SER A 165 4.06 -5.27 4.17
C SER A 165 5.37 -4.53 4.31
N VAL A 166 5.44 -3.25 3.96
CA VAL A 166 6.74 -2.54 3.85
C VAL A 166 7.06 -1.69 5.05
N ILE A 167 8.34 -1.67 5.40
CA ILE A 167 8.98 -0.71 6.27
C ILE A 167 10.14 -0.13 5.45
N TYR A 168 10.13 1.16 5.20
CA TYR A 168 11.16 1.83 4.41
C TYR A 168 12.19 2.53 5.30
N ARG A 169 13.40 2.71 4.82
CA ARG A 169 14.32 3.70 5.36
C ARG A 169 13.73 5.09 5.18
N THR A 170 13.57 5.83 6.28
CA THR A 170 12.89 7.15 6.29
C THR A 170 13.51 8.11 5.29
N GLN A 171 14.83 8.15 5.24
CA GLN A 171 15.55 9.04 4.35
C GLN A 171 15.35 8.69 2.86
N LEU A 172 15.17 7.42 2.52
CA LEU A 172 14.86 6.98 1.14
C LEU A 172 13.54 7.57 0.65
N LEU A 173 12.50 7.59 1.50
CA LEU A 173 11.20 8.18 1.14
C LEU A 173 11.31 9.67 0.84
N ARG A 174 12.18 10.38 1.57
CA ARG A 174 12.45 11.81 1.34
C ARG A 174 13.28 12.02 0.08
N GLU A 175 14.34 11.23 -0.11
CA GLU A 175 15.26 11.33 -1.27
C GLU A 175 14.59 10.99 -2.60
N CYS A 176 13.66 10.03 -2.62
CA CYS A 176 12.90 9.72 -3.84
C CYS A 176 11.76 10.73 -4.12
N GLY A 177 11.60 11.75 -3.27
CA GLY A 177 10.58 12.78 -3.41
C GLY A 177 9.16 12.22 -3.33
N LEU A 178 8.94 11.22 -2.45
CA LEU A 178 7.60 10.66 -2.27
C LEU A 178 6.67 11.73 -1.69
N GLU A 179 5.66 12.07 -2.47
CA GLU A 179 4.56 12.95 -2.06
C GLU A 179 3.25 12.37 -2.58
N LEU A 180 2.33 12.09 -1.68
CA LEU A 180 1.04 11.51 -1.99
C LEU A 180 0.01 12.62 -2.24
N PRO A 181 -0.88 12.47 -3.23
CA PRO A 181 -1.87 13.49 -3.56
C PRO A 181 -2.92 13.63 -2.45
N LYS A 182 -3.28 14.89 -2.15
CA LYS A 182 -4.35 15.22 -1.21
C LYS A 182 -5.71 14.72 -1.70
N HIS A 183 -6.62 14.42 -0.74
CA HIS A 183 -8.00 14.01 -0.97
C HIS A 183 -8.14 12.90 -2.01
N THR A 184 -7.23 11.93 -1.97
CA THR A 184 -7.19 10.85 -2.95
C THR A 184 -7.07 9.52 -2.20
N PHE A 185 -7.99 8.57 -2.48
CA PHE A 185 -7.90 7.19 -2.01
C PHE A 185 -6.95 6.35 -2.89
N TYR A 186 -6.56 5.18 -2.42
CA TYR A 186 -5.69 4.21 -3.16
C TYR A 186 -4.25 4.70 -3.37
N VAL A 187 -3.84 5.72 -2.61
CA VAL A 187 -2.47 6.28 -2.65
C VAL A 187 -1.42 5.35 -2.08
N ASP A 188 -1.83 4.31 -1.34
CA ASP A 188 -1.03 3.17 -0.90
C ASP A 188 -0.25 2.53 -2.07
N ASN A 189 -0.83 2.51 -3.27
CA ASN A 189 -0.16 2.04 -4.48
C ASN A 189 0.99 2.96 -4.89
N ILE A 190 0.84 4.28 -4.79
CA ILE A 190 1.92 5.26 -5.07
C ILE A 190 3.00 5.14 -3.99
N TYR A 191 2.59 5.00 -2.71
CA TYR A 191 3.50 4.84 -1.57
C TYR A 191 4.47 3.67 -1.74
N VAL A 192 4.01 2.56 -2.31
CA VAL A 192 4.87 1.40 -2.60
C VAL A 192 5.63 1.59 -3.92
N TYR A 193 4.96 2.03 -4.98
CA TYR A 193 5.48 2.03 -6.34
C TYR A 193 6.60 3.05 -6.56
N LYS A 194 6.43 4.27 -6.08
CA LYS A 194 7.36 5.38 -6.34
C LYS A 194 8.77 5.16 -5.75
N PRO A 195 8.95 4.61 -4.53
CA PRO A 195 10.29 4.38 -4.00
C PRO A 195 11.07 3.23 -4.67
N LEU A 196 10.40 2.29 -5.38
CA LEU A 196 11.01 1.04 -5.86
C LEU A 196 12.31 1.22 -6.66
N PRO A 197 12.45 2.19 -7.60
CA PRO A 197 13.70 2.38 -8.32
C PRO A 197 14.87 2.84 -7.44
N SER A 198 14.58 3.43 -6.29
CA SER A 198 15.59 3.89 -5.32
C SER A 198 16.00 2.79 -4.32
N VAL A 199 15.24 1.71 -4.23
CA VAL A 199 15.49 0.58 -3.33
C VAL A 199 16.62 -0.29 -3.88
N LYS A 200 17.75 -0.35 -3.17
CA LYS A 200 18.92 -1.17 -3.50
C LYS A 200 18.95 -2.45 -2.68
N HIS A 201 18.81 -2.35 -1.37
CA HIS A 201 18.89 -3.47 -0.46
C HIS A 201 17.57 -3.71 0.26
N MET A 202 17.14 -4.94 0.21
CA MET A 202 15.89 -5.41 0.80
C MET A 202 16.17 -6.52 1.81
N TYR A 203 15.25 -6.70 2.73
CA TYR A 203 15.21 -7.84 3.65
C TYR A 203 13.78 -8.34 3.75
N TYR A 204 13.55 -9.64 3.65
CA TYR A 204 12.24 -10.24 3.86
C TYR A 204 12.29 -11.20 5.04
N MET A 205 11.40 -10.99 6.00
CA MET A 205 11.18 -11.89 7.12
C MET A 205 9.79 -12.51 7.01
N ASP A 206 9.70 -13.83 6.98
CA ASP A 206 8.42 -14.56 6.91
C ASP A 206 7.76 -14.61 8.29
N VAL A 207 7.27 -13.46 8.74
CA VAL A 207 6.48 -13.30 9.98
C VAL A 207 5.18 -12.55 9.70
N ASP A 208 4.11 -12.98 10.35
CA ASP A 208 2.74 -12.49 10.12
C ASP A 208 2.49 -11.22 10.95
N PHE A 209 3.08 -10.10 10.51
CA PHE A 209 3.25 -8.88 11.29
C PHE A 209 2.02 -7.99 11.31
N TYR A 210 1.58 -7.54 10.13
CA TYR A 210 0.51 -6.55 10.01
C TYR A 210 -0.85 -7.24 10.00
N ARG A 211 -1.79 -6.76 10.81
CA ARG A 211 -3.15 -7.27 10.93
C ARG A 211 -4.10 -6.30 10.26
N TYR A 212 -4.48 -6.62 9.03
CA TYR A 212 -5.35 -5.81 8.19
C TYR A 212 -6.81 -6.16 8.43
N PHE A 213 -7.52 -5.27 9.12
CA PHE A 213 -8.93 -5.46 9.43
C PHE A 213 -9.81 -5.20 8.21
N ILE A 214 -10.64 -6.19 7.84
CA ILE A 214 -11.59 -6.08 6.73
C ILE A 214 -12.97 -6.56 7.19
N GLY A 215 -14.02 -5.91 6.68
CA GLY A 215 -15.40 -6.34 6.94
C GLY A 215 -16.39 -5.24 7.23
N ARG A 216 -15.94 -3.98 7.40
CA ARG A 216 -16.87 -2.85 7.47
C ARG A 216 -17.34 -2.45 6.07
N ASP A 217 -18.60 -2.05 5.97
CA ASP A 217 -19.23 -1.66 4.68
C ASP A 217 -18.66 -0.35 4.09
N ASP A 218 -18.07 0.51 4.92
CA ASP A 218 -17.52 1.81 4.54
C ASP A 218 -16.06 1.77 4.09
N GLN A 219 -15.39 0.61 4.21
CA GLN A 219 -13.98 0.46 3.86
C GLN A 219 -13.72 0.69 2.36
N SER A 220 -12.56 1.28 2.07
CA SER A 220 -12.13 1.66 0.72
C SER A 220 -12.04 0.48 -0.26
N VAL A 221 -11.83 -0.73 0.24
CA VAL A 221 -11.74 -1.97 -0.55
C VAL A 221 -13.11 -2.58 -0.89
N ASN A 222 -14.20 -2.07 -0.30
CA ASN A 222 -15.55 -2.49 -0.68
C ASN A 222 -15.84 -2.10 -2.14
N GLU A 223 -16.29 -3.04 -2.96
CA GLU A 223 -16.50 -2.83 -4.41
C GLU A 223 -17.44 -1.66 -4.71
N ARG A 224 -18.52 -1.49 -3.94
CA ARG A 224 -19.45 -0.37 -4.13
C ARG A 224 -18.77 0.96 -3.86
N VAL A 225 -17.93 1.01 -2.81
CA VAL A 225 -17.13 2.19 -2.46
C VAL A 225 -16.10 2.47 -3.55
N MET A 226 -15.42 1.43 -4.07
CA MET A 226 -14.46 1.56 -5.17
C MET A 226 -15.09 2.13 -6.44
N ILE A 227 -16.28 1.65 -6.82
CA ILE A 227 -17.01 2.17 -7.97
C ILE A 227 -17.41 3.65 -7.75
N GLY A 228 -17.87 3.99 -6.55
CA GLY A 228 -18.20 5.37 -6.19
C GLY A 228 -17.01 6.34 -6.20
N ARG A 229 -15.80 5.81 -6.00
CA ARG A 229 -14.53 6.57 -5.99
C ARG A 229 -13.65 6.30 -7.22
N ILE A 230 -14.25 5.83 -8.32
CA ILE A 230 -13.49 5.37 -9.50
C ILE A 230 -12.61 6.44 -10.11
N ASP A 231 -13.00 7.71 -10.05
CA ASP A 231 -12.19 8.81 -10.57
C ASP A 231 -10.86 8.97 -9.82
N GLN A 232 -10.85 8.68 -8.53
CA GLN A 232 -9.63 8.70 -7.72
C GLN A 232 -8.72 7.50 -8.05
N GLN A 233 -9.31 6.32 -8.26
CA GLN A 233 -8.58 5.14 -8.74
C GLN A 233 -7.93 5.41 -10.10
N ILE A 234 -8.63 6.05 -11.04
CA ILE A 234 -8.11 6.47 -12.34
C ILE A 234 -6.97 7.48 -12.17
N LYS A 235 -7.15 8.46 -11.26
CA LYS A 235 -6.12 9.46 -10.94
C LYS A 235 -4.83 8.79 -10.47
N VAL A 236 -4.92 7.85 -9.51
CA VAL A 236 -3.76 7.09 -9.01
C VAL A 236 -3.12 6.29 -10.15
N ASN A 237 -3.92 5.61 -10.96
CA ASN A 237 -3.40 4.83 -12.10
C ASN A 237 -2.62 5.73 -13.09
N LYS A 238 -3.14 6.94 -13.41
CA LYS A 238 -2.45 7.90 -14.28
C LYS A 238 -1.15 8.40 -13.64
N ILE A 239 -1.14 8.73 -12.35
CA ILE A 239 0.08 9.12 -11.63
C ILE A 239 1.14 8.01 -11.74
N MET A 240 0.77 6.74 -11.56
CA MET A 240 1.70 5.62 -11.69
C MET A 240 2.23 5.44 -13.12
N ILE A 241 1.40 5.74 -14.15
CA ILE A 241 1.81 5.71 -15.55
C ILE A 241 2.83 6.81 -15.85
N ASP A 242 2.60 8.01 -15.31
CA ASP A 242 3.41 9.21 -15.58
C ASP A 242 4.72 9.21 -14.79
N GLU A 243 4.79 8.49 -13.66
CA GLU A 243 5.91 8.56 -12.71
C GLU A 243 7.23 8.08 -13.34
N PHE A 244 7.20 7.03 -14.19
CA PHE A 244 8.43 6.44 -14.74
C PHE A 244 8.27 6.00 -16.20
N ASP A 245 9.29 6.30 -17.02
CA ASP A 245 9.53 5.52 -18.24
C ASP A 245 10.10 4.15 -17.85
N LEU A 246 9.21 3.15 -17.74
CA LEU A 246 9.58 1.80 -17.29
C LEU A 246 10.62 1.12 -18.19
N TRP A 247 10.71 1.53 -19.46
CA TRP A 247 11.70 0.99 -20.40
C TRP A 247 13.13 1.39 -20.03
N LYS A 248 13.30 2.50 -19.30
CA LYS A 248 14.59 2.99 -18.79
C LYS A 248 15.04 2.36 -17.49
N ILE A 249 14.19 1.60 -16.80
CA ILE A 249 14.59 0.88 -15.59
C ILE A 249 15.63 -0.17 -15.96
N GLN A 250 16.84 -0.01 -15.43
CA GLN A 250 18.01 -0.83 -15.82
C GLN A 250 17.87 -2.28 -15.36
N ASN A 251 17.46 -2.50 -14.10
CA ASN A 251 17.32 -3.84 -13.57
C ASN A 251 16.11 -4.55 -14.20
N PRO A 252 16.31 -5.66 -14.93
CA PRO A 252 15.23 -6.31 -15.67
C PRO A 252 14.17 -6.94 -14.76
N LYS A 253 14.54 -7.39 -13.55
CA LYS A 253 13.58 -7.99 -12.59
C LYS A 253 12.72 -6.92 -11.94
N LEU A 254 13.32 -5.79 -11.53
CA LEU A 254 12.57 -4.63 -11.05
C LEU A 254 11.63 -4.10 -12.15
N ARG A 255 12.15 -3.90 -13.36
CA ARG A 255 11.35 -3.46 -14.50
C ARG A 255 10.14 -4.38 -14.73
N HIS A 256 10.35 -5.69 -14.75
CA HIS A 256 9.26 -6.66 -14.89
C HIS A 256 8.26 -6.58 -13.74
N TYR A 257 8.73 -6.43 -12.51
CA TYR A 257 7.86 -6.25 -11.34
C TYR A 257 7.01 -4.99 -11.44
N MET A 258 7.60 -3.85 -11.81
CA MET A 258 6.89 -2.58 -11.95
C MET A 258 5.87 -2.61 -13.09
N PHE A 259 6.16 -3.26 -14.23
CA PHE A 259 5.17 -3.50 -15.27
C PHE A 259 4.00 -4.35 -14.77
N ASN A 260 4.29 -5.43 -14.04
CA ASN A 260 3.25 -6.30 -13.48
C ASN A 260 2.37 -5.54 -12.47
N TYR A 261 2.97 -4.71 -11.62
CA TYR A 261 2.23 -3.88 -10.67
C TYR A 261 1.30 -2.90 -11.40
N LEU A 262 1.83 -2.17 -12.37
CA LEU A 262 1.04 -1.23 -13.18
C LEU A 262 -0.08 -1.95 -13.96
N GLU A 263 0.17 -3.16 -14.51
CA GLU A 263 -0.85 -4.00 -15.15
C GLU A 263 -1.98 -4.31 -14.17
N ILE A 264 -1.67 -4.72 -12.93
CA ILE A 264 -2.68 -5.04 -11.91
C ILE A 264 -3.56 -3.83 -11.62
N ILE A 265 -2.98 -2.66 -11.36
CA ILE A 265 -3.74 -1.44 -11.04
C ILE A 265 -4.60 -0.98 -12.24
N THR A 266 -4.07 -1.09 -13.46
CA THR A 266 -4.83 -0.77 -14.69
C THR A 266 -5.98 -1.74 -14.90
N VAL A 267 -5.81 -3.01 -14.59
CA VAL A 267 -6.84 -4.05 -14.65
C VAL A 267 -7.93 -3.79 -13.60
N ILE A 268 -7.54 -3.45 -12.36
CA ILE A 268 -8.49 -3.10 -11.28
C ILE A 268 -9.32 -1.88 -11.70
N SER A 269 -8.69 -0.82 -12.18
CA SER A 269 -9.39 0.37 -12.70
C SER A 269 -10.38 0.01 -13.82
N THR A 270 -9.93 -0.79 -14.77
CA THR A 270 -10.72 -1.21 -15.92
C THR A 270 -11.93 -2.06 -15.51
N ILE A 271 -11.74 -3.04 -14.61
CA ILE A 271 -12.84 -3.93 -14.21
C ILE A 271 -13.90 -3.21 -13.37
N MET A 272 -13.51 -2.28 -12.49
CA MET A 272 -14.46 -1.47 -11.72
C MET A 272 -15.33 -0.59 -12.64
N LEU A 273 -14.72 0.00 -13.68
CA LEU A 273 -15.44 0.76 -14.71
C LEU A 273 -16.43 -0.11 -15.48
N ILE A 274 -16.09 -1.36 -15.79
CA ILE A 274 -17.02 -2.31 -16.44
C ILE A 274 -18.14 -2.72 -15.48
N ARG A 275 -17.83 -2.96 -14.22
CA ARG A 275 -18.80 -3.44 -13.22
C ARG A 275 -19.82 -2.39 -12.79
N SER A 276 -19.49 -1.13 -12.89
CA SER A 276 -20.43 -0.03 -12.64
C SER A 276 -21.67 -0.11 -13.55
N GLY A 277 -21.51 -0.65 -14.76
CA GLY A 277 -22.59 -0.85 -15.72
C GLY A 277 -23.11 0.42 -16.40
N THR A 278 -22.54 1.60 -16.13
CA THR A 278 -22.96 2.88 -16.70
C THR A 278 -22.20 3.20 -17.98
N GLU A 279 -22.85 3.89 -18.92
CA GLU A 279 -22.17 4.34 -20.16
C GLU A 279 -21.10 5.40 -19.85
N GLU A 280 -21.31 6.24 -18.85
CA GLU A 280 -20.32 7.23 -18.38
C GLU A 280 -19.01 6.53 -17.98
N ASN A 281 -19.07 5.50 -17.15
CA ASN A 281 -17.88 4.78 -16.73
C ASN A 281 -17.26 3.93 -17.85
N LEU A 282 -18.05 3.48 -18.82
CA LEU A 282 -17.52 2.85 -20.02
C LEU A 282 -16.76 3.86 -20.90
N GLU A 283 -17.20 5.13 -20.93
CA GLU A 283 -16.44 6.21 -21.59
C GLU A 283 -15.13 6.48 -20.83
N LYS A 284 -15.16 6.65 -19.50
CA LYS A 284 -13.94 6.79 -18.67
C LYS A 284 -12.95 5.64 -18.91
N LYS A 285 -13.46 4.40 -19.15
CA LYS A 285 -12.61 3.28 -19.55
C LYS A 285 -11.92 3.54 -20.88
N ARG A 286 -12.65 4.01 -21.91
CA ARG A 286 -12.08 4.34 -23.23
C ARG A 286 -11.02 5.43 -23.11
N GLU A 287 -11.30 6.45 -22.32
CA GLU A 287 -10.39 7.57 -22.04
C GLU A 287 -9.12 7.12 -21.33
N LEU A 288 -9.22 6.24 -20.32
CA LEU A 288 -8.03 5.69 -19.63
C LEU A 288 -7.13 4.93 -20.62
N TRP A 289 -7.70 4.05 -21.45
CA TRP A 289 -6.92 3.29 -22.42
C TRP A 289 -6.37 4.17 -23.56
N LYS A 290 -7.10 5.21 -23.94
CA LYS A 290 -6.59 6.25 -24.86
C LYS A 290 -5.43 7.01 -24.23
N TYR A 291 -5.57 7.43 -22.97
CA TYR A 291 -4.48 8.09 -22.21
C TYR A 291 -3.19 7.26 -22.20
N ILE A 292 -3.28 5.97 -21.89
CA ILE A 292 -2.13 5.06 -21.91
C ILE A 292 -1.49 5.01 -23.31
N LYS A 293 -2.32 4.94 -24.35
CA LYS A 293 -1.87 4.90 -25.75
C LYS A 293 -1.16 6.18 -26.18
N ASP A 294 -1.72 7.32 -25.79
CA ASP A 294 -1.19 8.64 -26.14
C ASP A 294 0.10 8.95 -25.35
N HIS A 295 0.21 8.42 -24.09
CA HIS A 295 1.39 8.54 -23.25
C HIS A 295 2.58 7.71 -23.79
N ASP A 296 2.39 6.41 -24.01
CA ASP A 296 3.38 5.50 -24.60
C ASP A 296 2.68 4.34 -25.33
N ILE A 297 2.83 4.30 -26.64
CA ILE A 297 2.26 3.25 -27.49
C ILE A 297 2.82 1.86 -27.15
N ARG A 298 4.08 1.74 -26.72
CA ARG A 298 4.70 0.47 -26.34
C ARG A 298 4.10 -0.04 -25.02
N LEU A 299 3.91 0.88 -24.04
CA LEU A 299 3.23 0.58 -22.78
C LEU A 299 1.80 0.11 -23.04
N PHE A 300 1.07 0.84 -23.91
CA PHE A 300 -0.27 0.44 -24.31
C PHE A 300 -0.30 -1.00 -24.86
N HIS A 301 0.57 -1.33 -25.80
CA HIS A 301 0.62 -2.68 -26.35
C HIS A 301 1.01 -3.73 -25.31
N HIS A 302 1.93 -3.39 -24.41
CA HIS A 302 2.35 -4.30 -23.34
C HIS A 302 1.19 -4.63 -22.38
N LEU A 303 0.50 -3.61 -21.88
CA LEU A 303 -0.63 -3.78 -20.96
C LEU A 303 -1.86 -4.38 -21.66
N ARG A 304 -2.14 -3.97 -22.92
CA ARG A 304 -3.33 -4.37 -23.67
C ARG A 304 -3.29 -5.82 -24.15
N ASN A 305 -2.11 -6.28 -24.57
CA ASN A 305 -1.90 -7.60 -25.16
C ASN A 305 -1.51 -8.68 -24.13
N GLY A 306 -1.33 -8.31 -22.86
CA GLY A 306 -1.20 -9.25 -21.77
C GLY A 306 -2.49 -10.05 -21.53
N ILE A 307 -2.38 -11.18 -20.82
CA ILE A 307 -3.54 -12.05 -20.55
C ILE A 307 -4.66 -11.26 -19.84
N MET A 308 -4.32 -10.48 -18.81
CA MET A 308 -5.30 -9.68 -18.06
C MET A 308 -5.84 -8.53 -18.90
N GLY A 309 -4.98 -7.82 -19.62
CA GLY A 309 -5.38 -6.73 -20.51
C GLY A 309 -6.33 -7.19 -21.62
N ASN A 310 -6.05 -8.31 -22.26
CA ASN A 310 -6.95 -8.91 -23.25
C ASN A 310 -8.29 -9.27 -22.63
N ALA A 311 -8.30 -9.95 -21.48
CA ALA A 311 -9.54 -10.34 -20.80
C ALA A 311 -10.41 -9.13 -20.43
N MET A 312 -9.81 -8.00 -20.02
CA MET A 312 -10.55 -6.78 -19.62
C MET A 312 -11.00 -5.92 -20.81
N ASN A 313 -10.55 -6.20 -22.02
CA ASN A 313 -10.85 -5.40 -23.20
C ASN A 313 -11.55 -6.19 -24.31
N LEU A 314 -12.25 -7.26 -23.97
CA LEU A 314 -13.10 -7.99 -24.90
C LEU A 314 -14.22 -7.08 -25.43
N PRO A 315 -14.54 -7.15 -26.75
CA PRO A 315 -15.49 -6.25 -27.37
C PRO A 315 -16.94 -6.56 -27.00
N GLY A 316 -17.79 -5.52 -27.06
CA GLY A 316 -19.23 -5.64 -26.95
C GLY A 316 -19.75 -6.05 -25.55
N ARG A 317 -21.06 -6.20 -25.44
CA ARG A 317 -21.73 -6.60 -24.18
C ARG A 317 -21.35 -8.02 -23.75
N GLY A 318 -21.20 -8.94 -24.70
CA GLY A 318 -20.78 -10.33 -24.42
C GLY A 318 -19.37 -10.38 -23.83
N GLY A 319 -18.43 -9.66 -24.43
CA GLY A 319 -17.06 -9.56 -23.92
C GLY A 319 -17.00 -9.02 -22.49
N ARG A 320 -17.75 -7.97 -22.16
CA ARG A 320 -17.84 -7.44 -20.79
C ARG A 320 -18.36 -8.45 -19.78
N LYS A 321 -19.37 -9.28 -20.16
CA LYS A 321 -19.86 -10.36 -19.27
C LYS A 321 -18.77 -11.39 -18.99
N ILE A 322 -17.96 -11.75 -19.98
CA ILE A 322 -16.82 -12.67 -19.81
C ILE A 322 -15.78 -12.02 -18.89
N SER A 323 -15.43 -10.75 -19.08
CA SER A 323 -14.48 -10.03 -18.22
C SER A 323 -14.94 -10.06 -16.75
N VAL A 324 -16.23 -9.79 -16.50
CA VAL A 324 -16.82 -9.83 -15.15
C VAL A 324 -16.80 -11.24 -14.56
N ALA A 325 -17.10 -12.27 -15.35
CA ALA A 325 -17.07 -13.65 -14.90
C ALA A 325 -15.64 -14.09 -14.53
N ALA A 326 -14.65 -13.74 -15.37
CA ALA A 326 -13.23 -14.00 -15.09
C ALA A 326 -12.76 -13.28 -13.81
N TYR A 327 -13.16 -12.03 -13.59
CA TYR A 327 -12.86 -11.30 -12.36
C TYR A 327 -13.48 -11.97 -11.12
N LYS A 328 -14.76 -12.35 -11.15
CA LYS A 328 -15.41 -13.06 -10.04
C LYS A 328 -14.74 -14.40 -9.72
N LEU A 329 -14.26 -15.10 -10.75
CA LEU A 329 -13.50 -16.33 -10.55
C LEU A 329 -12.15 -16.05 -9.88
N SER A 330 -11.43 -15.01 -10.33
CA SER A 330 -10.16 -14.62 -9.70
C SER A 330 -10.34 -14.18 -8.25
N GLN A 331 -11.42 -13.47 -7.90
CA GLN A 331 -11.75 -13.11 -6.50
C GLN A 331 -11.88 -14.37 -5.62
N LYS A 332 -12.56 -15.41 -6.11
CA LYS A 332 -12.71 -16.67 -5.35
C LYS A 332 -11.37 -17.41 -5.14
N ILE A 333 -10.49 -17.37 -6.14
CA ILE A 333 -9.19 -18.04 -6.09
C ILE A 333 -8.19 -17.25 -5.25
N VAL A 334 -8.13 -15.94 -5.46
CA VAL A 334 -7.19 -15.05 -4.77
C VAL A 334 -7.75 -14.61 -3.40
N GLY A 335 -9.06 -14.75 -3.18
CA GLY A 335 -9.72 -14.48 -1.88
C GLY A 335 -9.75 -13.00 -1.53
N PHE A 336 -9.94 -12.12 -2.49
CA PHE A 336 -10.36 -10.75 -2.24
C PHE A 336 -11.88 -10.78 -1.97
N ASN A 337 -12.23 -10.81 -0.71
CA ASN A 337 -13.48 -10.36 -0.05
C ASN A 337 -13.55 -10.94 1.35
#